data_63e3c4b5065f9b50d62b5571411ad43f
#
_entry.id   63e3c4b5065f9b50d62b5571411ad43f
#
_cell.length_a   1.000
_cell.length_b   1.000
_cell.length_c   1.000
_cell.angle_alpha   90.00
_cell.angle_beta   90.00
_cell.angle_gamma   90.00
#
_symmetry.space_group_name_H-M   'P 1'
#
loop_
_entity.id
_entity.type
_entity.pdbx_description
1 polymer ?
#
loop_
_entity_poly.entity_id
_entity_poly.type
_entity_poly.pdbx_seq_one_letter_code
_entity_poly.pdbx_strand_id
1 'polypeptide(L)'
;MLDTKSTRPVIMYDMAHVLGLIGPHFQDPFAEGADIITGSTHKTFYGSQRGVIGAAYEEGAPEFELWKAIERRAFPGAVSNHHLGTLLGLLMAALEMNAFKETYQPQVVANAKAFAKALADEGLEVQGDPEVGYTETHQVVVVVGYAQGCAVAQELEESNIIVNFQAIPSDESFTSSSGLRMGVAEMTRFGMKEEDFSEFAAIFTEAVRGRNVGDEVARFRERFQTLHFCFDADYPEYLNNLSGLNLV
;
A
#
# COMPACT_ATOMS: atom_id res chain seq x y z
N MET A 1 -17.63 8.48 31.45
CA MET A 1 -17.55 9.73 30.72
C MET A 1 -16.12 10.22 30.86
N LEU A 2 -15.38 10.32 29.76
CA LEU A 2 -14.06 10.96 29.76
C LEU A 2 -14.30 12.46 29.91
N ASP A 3 -13.85 13.04 30.99
CA ASP A 3 -13.85 14.49 31.19
C ASP A 3 -12.73 15.08 30.33
N THR A 4 -13.04 15.30 29.07
CA THR A 4 -12.07 15.84 28.11
C THR A 4 -11.96 17.35 28.34
N LYS A 5 -11.02 17.74 29.17
CA LYS A 5 -10.62 19.16 29.30
C LYS A 5 -9.86 19.70 28.08
N SER A 6 -9.66 18.88 27.07
CA SER A 6 -9.08 19.34 25.80
C SER A 6 -10.10 20.15 25.02
N THR A 7 -9.74 21.36 24.63
CA THR A 7 -10.57 22.27 23.83
C THR A 7 -10.50 21.97 22.33
N ARG A 8 -9.64 21.07 21.89
CA ARG A 8 -9.50 20.67 20.49
C ARG A 8 -9.97 19.23 20.25
N PRO A 9 -10.46 18.90 19.06
CA PRO A 9 -10.79 17.52 18.71
C PRO A 9 -9.53 16.64 18.66
N VAL A 10 -9.70 15.34 18.90
CA VAL A 10 -8.67 14.33 18.68
C VAL A 10 -8.50 14.12 17.18
N ILE A 11 -7.28 14.24 16.69
CA ILE A 11 -6.94 14.02 15.28
C ILE A 11 -6.44 12.58 15.14
N MET A 12 -7.21 11.79 14.39
CA MET A 12 -6.82 10.42 14.02
C MET A 12 -6.43 10.36 12.54
N TYR A 13 -5.25 9.84 12.25
CA TYR A 13 -4.78 9.61 10.89
C TYR A 13 -4.83 8.12 10.56
N ASP A 14 -5.62 7.76 9.55
CA ASP A 14 -5.65 6.41 9.00
C ASP A 14 -4.64 6.29 7.85
N MET A 15 -3.53 5.63 8.15
CA MET A 15 -2.45 5.38 7.21
C MET A 15 -2.47 3.94 6.64
N ALA A 16 -3.65 3.30 6.58
CA ALA A 16 -3.77 1.91 6.17
C ALA A 16 -3.15 1.61 4.81
N HIS A 17 -3.26 2.53 3.85
CA HIS A 17 -2.68 2.37 2.52
C HIS A 17 -1.22 2.82 2.42
N VAL A 18 -0.74 3.68 3.32
CA VAL A 18 0.57 4.32 3.22
C VAL A 18 1.51 3.99 4.37
N LEU A 19 1.17 3.04 5.24
CA LEU A 19 2.00 2.68 6.40
C LEU A 19 3.46 2.39 6.01
N GLY A 20 3.70 1.72 4.90
CA GLY A 20 5.03 1.40 4.41
C GLY A 20 5.80 2.58 3.80
N LEU A 21 5.17 3.74 3.67
CA LEU A 21 5.80 4.98 3.20
C LEU A 21 6.05 5.98 4.33
N ILE A 22 5.45 5.75 5.52
CA ILE A 22 5.62 6.65 6.67
C ILE A 22 7.09 6.72 7.07
N GLY A 23 7.57 7.94 7.27
CA GLY A 23 8.96 8.19 7.65
C GLY A 23 9.55 9.38 6.89
N PRO A 24 10.90 9.48 6.84
CA PRO A 24 11.58 10.70 6.41
C PRO A 24 11.31 11.12 4.95
N HIS A 25 10.81 10.20 4.12
CA HIS A 25 10.59 10.45 2.69
C HIS A 25 9.12 10.70 2.32
N PHE A 26 8.21 10.68 3.29
CA PHE A 26 6.78 10.88 3.02
C PHE A 26 6.13 11.77 4.09
N GLN A 27 5.70 11.21 5.22
CA GLN A 27 4.99 11.92 6.29
C GLN A 27 5.49 11.48 7.67
N ASP A 28 5.47 12.41 8.62
CA ASP A 28 5.58 12.13 10.06
C ASP A 28 4.27 12.53 10.75
N PRO A 29 3.29 11.62 10.86
CA PRO A 29 1.96 11.95 11.33
C PRO A 29 1.91 12.61 12.71
N PHE A 30 2.78 12.20 13.64
CA PHE A 30 2.81 12.77 14.97
C PHE A 30 3.43 14.17 14.98
N ALA A 31 4.51 14.40 14.25
CA ALA A 31 5.09 15.72 14.09
C ALA A 31 4.15 16.68 13.35
N GLU A 32 3.30 16.15 12.45
CA GLU A 32 2.28 16.88 11.70
C GLU A 32 0.98 17.11 12.49
N GLY A 33 0.88 16.59 13.72
CA GLY A 33 -0.19 16.91 14.66
C GLY A 33 -1.27 15.83 14.83
N ALA A 34 -1.07 14.61 14.33
CA ALA A 34 -1.93 13.50 14.67
C ALA A 34 -1.75 13.08 16.14
N ASP A 35 -2.85 12.78 16.81
CA ASP A 35 -2.87 12.26 18.18
C ASP A 35 -2.84 10.74 18.19
N ILE A 36 -3.55 10.14 17.22
CA ILE A 36 -3.72 8.70 17.06
C ILE A 36 -3.49 8.34 15.60
N ILE A 37 -2.82 7.23 15.39
CA ILE A 37 -2.63 6.64 14.06
C ILE A 37 -3.23 5.24 14.01
N THR A 38 -3.74 4.86 12.85
CA THR A 38 -4.16 3.50 12.54
C THR A 38 -3.57 3.07 11.20
N GLY A 39 -3.25 1.79 11.04
CA GLY A 39 -2.66 1.33 9.80
C GLY A 39 -2.85 -0.15 9.55
N SER A 40 -2.71 -0.55 8.28
CA SER A 40 -2.70 -1.95 7.83
C SER A 40 -1.28 -2.38 7.51
N THR A 41 -0.85 -3.50 8.07
CA THR A 41 0.54 -3.97 7.93
C THR A 41 0.80 -4.81 6.68
N HIS A 42 -0.24 -5.15 5.91
CA HIS A 42 -0.20 -6.06 4.77
C HIS A 42 -0.33 -5.37 3.39
N LYS A 43 -0.26 -4.03 3.36
CA LYS A 43 -0.28 -3.24 2.11
C LYS A 43 1.13 -2.76 1.78
N THR A 44 1.37 -1.46 1.72
CA THR A 44 2.69 -0.89 1.44
C THR A 44 3.78 -1.30 2.44
N PHE A 45 3.41 -1.69 3.66
CA PHE A 45 4.34 -2.20 4.67
C PHE A 45 4.77 -3.66 4.44
N TYR A 46 4.15 -4.36 3.49
CA TYR A 46 4.40 -5.74 3.05
C TYR A 46 4.54 -6.80 4.16
N GLY A 47 3.95 -6.54 5.32
CA GLY A 47 3.90 -7.48 6.44
C GLY A 47 2.72 -8.46 6.35
N SER A 48 2.60 -9.31 7.36
CA SER A 48 1.42 -10.15 7.52
C SER A 48 0.17 -9.34 7.79
N GLN A 49 -1.00 -9.89 7.49
CA GLN A 49 -2.29 -9.21 7.66
C GLN A 49 -2.58 -8.94 9.14
N ARG A 50 -2.36 -7.69 9.54
CA ARG A 50 -2.64 -7.14 10.87
C ARG A 50 -2.97 -5.66 10.78
N GLY A 51 -3.45 -5.11 11.89
CA GLY A 51 -3.58 -3.68 12.11
C GLY A 51 -2.58 -3.20 13.16
N VAL A 52 -2.25 -1.92 13.09
CA VAL A 52 -1.49 -1.19 14.09
C VAL A 52 -2.30 0.01 14.56
N ILE A 53 -2.23 0.31 15.85
CA ILE A 53 -2.75 1.52 16.46
C ILE A 53 -1.61 2.13 17.26
N GLY A 54 -1.39 3.43 17.11
CA GLY A 54 -0.39 4.17 17.87
C GLY A 54 -0.95 5.49 18.37
N ALA A 55 -0.35 6.04 19.41
CA ALA A 55 -0.72 7.35 19.94
C ALA A 55 0.52 8.11 20.41
N ALA A 56 0.45 9.44 20.34
CA ALA A 56 1.51 10.35 20.78
C ALA A 56 1.36 10.76 22.26
N TYR A 57 0.62 10.00 23.06
CA TYR A 57 0.35 10.35 24.46
C TYR A 57 1.40 9.79 25.40
N GLU A 58 1.94 10.66 26.26
CA GLU A 58 2.91 10.27 27.28
C GLU A 58 2.23 9.71 28.52
N GLU A 59 2.83 8.72 29.17
CA GLU A 59 2.33 8.17 30.42
C GLU A 59 2.30 9.26 31.51
N GLY A 60 1.14 9.38 32.17
CA GLY A 60 0.87 10.40 33.16
C GLY A 60 0.21 11.68 32.62
N ALA A 61 0.17 11.88 31.33
CA ALA A 61 -0.64 12.95 30.73
C ALA A 61 -2.15 12.64 30.83
N PRO A 62 -3.02 13.64 30.94
CA PRO A 62 -4.49 13.43 31.01
C PRO A 62 -5.03 12.66 29.80
N GLU A 63 -4.47 12.88 28.62
CA GLU A 63 -4.83 12.24 27.35
C GLU A 63 -4.48 10.74 27.33
N PHE A 64 -3.55 10.28 28.19
CA PHE A 64 -3.16 8.88 28.28
C PHE A 64 -4.30 7.95 28.73
N GLU A 65 -5.32 8.50 29.40
CA GLU A 65 -6.53 7.72 29.73
C GLU A 65 -7.31 7.31 28.46
N LEU A 66 -7.25 8.09 27.39
CA LEU A 66 -7.81 7.71 26.09
C LEU A 66 -7.03 6.52 25.51
N TRP A 67 -5.70 6.54 25.58
CA TRP A 67 -4.88 5.41 25.15
C TRP A 67 -5.22 4.11 25.90
N LYS A 68 -5.34 4.16 27.22
CA LYS A 68 -5.74 3.01 28.01
C LYS A 68 -7.14 2.48 27.63
N ALA A 69 -8.05 3.38 27.24
CA ALA A 69 -9.37 2.98 26.78
C ALA A 69 -9.29 2.30 25.41
N ILE A 70 -8.43 2.78 24.50
CA ILE A 70 -8.16 2.18 23.19
C ILE A 70 -7.57 0.78 23.36
N GLU A 71 -6.52 0.62 24.18
CA GLU A 71 -5.90 -0.68 24.45
C GLU A 71 -6.92 -1.72 24.94
N ARG A 72 -7.75 -1.35 25.92
CA ARG A 72 -8.80 -2.24 26.44
C ARG A 72 -9.86 -2.57 25.40
N ARG A 73 -10.16 -1.68 24.49
CA ARG A 73 -11.10 -1.92 23.39
C ARG A 73 -10.48 -2.75 22.28
N ALA A 74 -9.18 -2.58 22.01
CA ALA A 74 -8.47 -3.42 21.07
C ALA A 74 -8.34 -4.86 21.61
N PHE A 75 -7.84 -5.03 22.84
CA PHE A 75 -7.70 -6.33 23.49
C PHE A 75 -8.08 -6.24 24.98
N PRO A 76 -8.98 -7.10 25.49
CA PRO A 76 -9.72 -8.17 24.79
C PRO A 76 -11.04 -7.71 24.13
N GLY A 77 -11.26 -6.41 23.96
CA GLY A 77 -12.55 -5.88 23.54
C GLY A 77 -12.96 -6.25 22.10
N ALA A 78 -12.08 -6.04 21.12
CA ALA A 78 -12.33 -6.35 19.72
C ALA A 78 -11.67 -7.67 19.28
N VAL A 79 -10.53 -8.01 19.86
CA VAL A 79 -9.81 -9.26 19.58
C VAL A 79 -9.58 -10.03 20.88
N SER A 80 -9.72 -11.35 20.83
CA SER A 80 -9.62 -12.21 22.02
C SER A 80 -8.24 -12.86 22.18
N ASN A 81 -7.43 -12.91 21.14
CA ASN A 81 -6.13 -13.57 21.15
C ASN A 81 -5.24 -13.04 20.02
N HIS A 82 -3.98 -13.47 20.01
CA HIS A 82 -2.99 -13.16 19.00
C HIS A 82 -2.54 -14.42 18.26
N HIS A 83 -2.01 -14.23 17.03
CA HIS A 83 -1.45 -15.28 16.21
C HIS A 83 0.07 -15.10 16.13
N LEU A 84 0.85 -15.92 16.84
CA LEU A 84 2.31 -15.76 16.94
C LEU A 84 3.01 -15.88 15.57
N GLY A 85 2.59 -16.81 14.71
CA GLY A 85 3.18 -16.98 13.38
C GLY A 85 3.09 -15.70 12.54
N THR A 86 1.92 -15.06 12.50
CA THR A 86 1.76 -13.77 11.78
C THR A 86 2.49 -12.63 12.48
N LEU A 87 2.68 -12.68 13.80
CA LEU A 87 3.46 -11.69 14.53
C LEU A 87 4.95 -11.78 14.18
N LEU A 88 5.50 -12.99 14.03
CA LEU A 88 6.87 -13.19 13.58
C LEU A 88 7.07 -12.68 12.14
N GLY A 89 6.11 -12.95 11.24
CA GLY A 89 6.12 -12.39 9.89
C GLY A 89 6.09 -10.86 9.88
N LEU A 90 5.29 -10.25 10.77
CA LEU A 90 5.26 -8.80 10.93
C LEU A 90 6.59 -8.26 11.47
N LEU A 91 7.21 -8.94 12.45
CA LEU A 91 8.52 -8.56 12.97
C LEU A 91 9.58 -8.57 11.85
N MET A 92 9.59 -9.61 11.01
CA MET A 92 10.50 -9.66 9.87
C MET A 92 10.29 -8.49 8.90
N ALA A 93 9.03 -8.22 8.52
CA ALA A 93 8.70 -7.09 7.66
C ALA A 93 9.10 -5.73 8.29
N ALA A 94 8.95 -5.58 9.60
CA ALA A 94 9.38 -4.36 10.29
C ALA A 94 10.90 -4.18 10.28
N LEU A 95 11.66 -5.26 10.45
CA LEU A 95 13.12 -5.23 10.36
C LEU A 95 13.59 -4.93 8.93
N GLU A 96 12.97 -5.53 7.91
CA GLU A 96 13.24 -5.25 6.50
C GLU A 96 12.88 -3.80 6.15
N MET A 97 11.70 -3.34 6.54
CA MET A 97 11.29 -1.95 6.31
C MET A 97 12.29 -0.97 6.95
N ASN A 98 12.71 -1.23 8.19
CA ASN A 98 13.71 -0.38 8.85
C ASN A 98 15.08 -0.40 8.14
N ALA A 99 15.48 -1.55 7.58
CA ALA A 99 16.75 -1.68 6.86
C ALA A 99 16.71 -1.01 5.47
N PHE A 100 15.58 -1.09 4.76
CA PHE A 100 15.48 -0.71 3.35
C PHE A 100 14.65 0.55 3.09
N LYS A 101 14.01 1.17 4.08
CA LYS A 101 13.13 2.34 3.90
C LYS A 101 13.78 3.48 3.12
N GLU A 102 15.07 3.74 3.34
CA GLU A 102 15.81 4.84 2.69
C GLU A 102 15.95 4.67 1.18
N THR A 103 15.79 3.46 0.67
CA THR A 103 15.86 3.16 -0.75
C THR A 103 14.52 2.74 -1.32
N TYR A 104 13.73 1.98 -0.57
CA TYR A 104 12.43 1.50 -1.00
C TYR A 104 11.37 2.62 -1.12
N GLN A 105 11.23 3.44 -0.08
CA GLN A 105 10.18 4.46 -0.04
C GLN A 105 10.31 5.50 -1.18
N PRO A 106 11.51 6.10 -1.41
CA PRO A 106 11.69 7.01 -2.54
C PRO A 106 11.45 6.33 -3.89
N GLN A 107 11.89 5.07 -4.05
CA GLN A 107 11.67 4.33 -5.30
C GLN A 107 10.18 4.09 -5.57
N VAL A 108 9.39 3.77 -4.56
CA VAL A 108 7.93 3.61 -4.72
C VAL A 108 7.29 4.90 -5.23
N VAL A 109 7.63 6.04 -4.64
CA VAL A 109 7.06 7.34 -5.06
C VAL A 109 7.55 7.72 -6.45
N ALA A 110 8.82 7.53 -6.77
CA ALA A 110 9.38 7.79 -8.10
C ALA A 110 8.69 6.93 -9.18
N ASN A 111 8.51 5.64 -8.91
CA ASN A 111 7.81 4.72 -9.80
C ASN A 111 6.35 5.14 -10.03
N ALA A 112 5.64 5.54 -8.97
CA ALA A 112 4.26 6.00 -9.09
C ALA A 112 4.12 7.25 -9.97
N LYS A 113 5.02 8.22 -9.79
CA LYS A 113 5.07 9.44 -10.60
C LYS A 113 5.40 9.15 -12.07
N ALA A 114 6.39 8.28 -12.31
CA ALA A 114 6.77 7.86 -13.66
C ALA A 114 5.63 7.13 -14.36
N PHE A 115 4.96 6.21 -13.66
CA PHE A 115 3.81 5.49 -14.19
C PHE A 115 2.64 6.42 -14.52
N ALA A 116 2.27 7.31 -13.60
CA ALA A 116 1.20 8.28 -13.80
C ALA A 116 1.48 9.18 -15.01
N LYS A 117 2.71 9.70 -15.11
CA LYS A 117 3.12 10.52 -16.24
C LYS A 117 3.07 9.74 -17.55
N ALA A 118 3.59 8.52 -17.59
CA ALA A 118 3.60 7.71 -18.80
C ALA A 118 2.18 7.39 -19.28
N LEU A 119 1.25 7.06 -18.36
CA LEU A 119 -0.16 6.84 -18.69
C LEU A 119 -0.81 8.10 -19.28
N ALA A 120 -0.49 9.28 -18.74
CA ALA A 120 -0.97 10.55 -19.28
C ALA A 120 -0.36 10.84 -20.66
N ASP A 121 0.93 10.56 -20.88
CA ASP A 121 1.61 10.70 -22.18
C ASP A 121 1.00 9.74 -23.23
N GLU A 122 0.52 8.56 -22.81
CA GLU A 122 -0.24 7.61 -23.67
C GLU A 122 -1.69 8.05 -23.92
N GLY A 123 -2.13 9.14 -23.34
CA GLY A 123 -3.43 9.77 -23.58
C GLY A 123 -4.54 9.28 -22.65
N LEU A 124 -4.24 8.61 -21.55
CA LEU A 124 -5.23 8.31 -20.51
C LEU A 124 -5.42 9.52 -19.59
N GLU A 125 -6.64 9.70 -19.09
CA GLU A 125 -6.94 10.71 -18.07
C GLU A 125 -6.48 10.22 -16.71
N VAL A 126 -5.39 10.80 -16.18
CA VAL A 126 -4.85 10.45 -14.86
C VAL A 126 -5.35 11.47 -13.83
N GLN A 127 -5.88 10.97 -12.70
CA GLN A 127 -6.30 11.82 -11.60
C GLN A 127 -5.08 12.37 -10.84
N GLY A 128 -5.18 13.63 -10.40
CA GLY A 128 -4.15 14.33 -9.65
C GLY A 128 -3.59 15.53 -10.40
N ASP A 129 -2.73 16.27 -9.73
CA ASP A 129 -2.10 17.47 -10.28
C ASP A 129 -0.81 17.09 -11.01
N PRO A 130 -0.69 17.38 -12.32
CA PRO A 130 0.52 17.12 -13.08
C PRO A 130 1.74 17.91 -12.58
N GLU A 131 1.56 19.08 -11.92
CA GLU A 131 2.66 19.89 -11.40
C GLU A 131 3.42 19.17 -10.27
N VAL A 132 2.74 18.30 -9.51
CA VAL A 132 3.36 17.45 -8.46
C VAL A 132 3.60 16.01 -8.93
N GLY A 133 3.36 15.69 -10.20
CA GLY A 133 3.52 14.36 -10.80
C GLY A 133 2.35 13.45 -10.51
N TYR A 134 1.13 13.97 -10.42
CA TYR A 134 -0.16 13.28 -10.20
C TYR A 134 -0.33 12.62 -8.83
N THR A 135 0.74 12.19 -8.17
CA THR A 135 0.68 11.49 -6.89
C THR A 135 1.92 11.76 -6.04
N GLU A 136 1.76 11.70 -4.73
CA GLU A 136 2.86 11.72 -3.75
C GLU A 136 2.92 10.41 -2.96
N THR A 137 2.16 9.39 -3.41
CA THR A 137 2.10 8.06 -2.78
C THR A 137 2.46 6.96 -3.77
N HIS A 138 2.09 5.73 -3.45
CA HIS A 138 2.23 4.56 -4.33
C HIS A 138 1.08 4.38 -5.31
N GLN A 139 0.01 5.17 -5.19
CA GLN A 139 -1.23 4.98 -5.93
C GLN A 139 -1.29 5.87 -7.16
N VAL A 140 -1.79 5.28 -8.25
CA VAL A 140 -2.13 5.97 -9.51
C VAL A 140 -3.57 5.64 -9.83
N VAL A 141 -4.35 6.65 -10.21
CA VAL A 141 -5.77 6.50 -10.58
C VAL A 141 -5.98 7.04 -12.00
N VAL A 142 -6.57 6.22 -12.86
CA VAL A 142 -6.96 6.61 -14.22
C VAL A 142 -8.47 6.57 -14.38
N VAL A 143 -9.02 7.48 -15.16
CA VAL A 143 -10.45 7.52 -15.49
C VAL A 143 -10.71 6.68 -16.74
N VAL A 144 -11.69 5.79 -16.68
CA VAL A 144 -12.03 4.90 -17.80
C VAL A 144 -13.46 5.10 -18.31
N GLY A 145 -14.14 6.14 -17.83
CA GLY A 145 -15.51 6.50 -18.19
C GLY A 145 -16.52 6.22 -17.10
N TYR A 146 -17.63 6.92 -17.15
CA TYR A 146 -18.67 6.87 -16.11
C TYR A 146 -19.16 5.43 -15.89
N ALA A 147 -19.03 4.97 -14.65
CA ALA A 147 -19.43 3.63 -14.18
C ALA A 147 -18.76 2.45 -14.92
N GLN A 148 -17.66 2.69 -15.68
CA GLN A 148 -16.98 1.63 -16.46
C GLN A 148 -15.88 0.93 -15.66
N GLY A 149 -15.48 1.43 -14.49
CA GLY A 149 -14.34 0.92 -13.73
C GLY A 149 -14.37 -0.60 -13.49
N CYS A 150 -15.55 -1.14 -13.10
CA CYS A 150 -15.71 -2.57 -12.86
C CYS A 150 -15.54 -3.40 -14.14
N ALA A 151 -16.18 -3.00 -15.24
CA ALA A 151 -16.11 -3.73 -16.51
C ALA A 151 -14.68 -3.75 -17.07
N VAL A 152 -14.02 -2.58 -17.10
CA VAL A 152 -12.64 -2.47 -17.58
C VAL A 152 -11.66 -3.25 -16.69
N ALA A 153 -11.86 -3.25 -15.36
CA ALA A 153 -11.01 -4.04 -14.46
C ALA A 153 -11.15 -5.56 -14.74
N GLN A 154 -12.34 -6.05 -15.06
CA GLN A 154 -12.57 -7.45 -15.44
C GLN A 154 -11.91 -7.79 -16.80
N GLU A 155 -11.99 -6.90 -17.78
CA GLU A 155 -11.32 -7.07 -19.07
C GLU A 155 -9.79 -7.11 -18.93
N LEU A 156 -9.23 -6.27 -18.06
CA LEU A 156 -7.80 -6.26 -17.75
C LEU A 156 -7.35 -7.56 -17.07
N GLU A 157 -8.18 -8.14 -16.21
CA GLU A 157 -7.90 -9.42 -15.55
C GLU A 157 -7.74 -10.56 -16.56
N GLU A 158 -8.46 -10.56 -17.68
CA GLU A 158 -8.29 -11.53 -18.77
C GLU A 158 -6.90 -11.47 -19.41
N SER A 159 -6.21 -10.34 -19.28
CA SER A 159 -4.82 -10.14 -19.70
C SER A 159 -3.80 -10.26 -18.55
N ASN A 160 -4.20 -10.81 -17.40
CA ASN A 160 -3.40 -10.91 -16.17
C ASN A 160 -2.94 -9.56 -15.60
N ILE A 161 -3.70 -8.50 -15.83
CA ILE A 161 -3.49 -7.19 -15.21
C ILE A 161 -4.53 -7.00 -14.11
N ILE A 162 -4.11 -7.17 -12.84
CA ILE A 162 -5.00 -7.10 -11.69
C ILE A 162 -5.00 -5.68 -11.13
N VAL A 163 -6.15 -5.04 -11.14
CA VAL A 163 -6.35 -3.67 -10.64
C VAL A 163 -7.62 -3.57 -9.79
N ASN A 164 -7.73 -2.52 -8.99
CA ASN A 164 -8.97 -2.18 -8.33
C ASN A 164 -9.72 -1.11 -9.12
N PHE A 165 -11.05 -1.22 -9.14
CA PHE A 165 -11.90 -0.10 -9.56
C PHE A 165 -12.37 0.69 -8.34
N GLN A 166 -12.58 1.98 -8.52
CA GLN A 166 -13.10 2.85 -7.46
C GLN A 166 -13.82 4.08 -8.03
N ALA A 167 -14.64 4.70 -7.19
CA ALA A 167 -15.20 6.01 -7.47
C ALA A 167 -14.09 7.07 -7.47
N ILE A 168 -14.22 8.04 -8.36
CA ILE A 168 -13.41 9.27 -8.40
C ILE A 168 -14.22 10.46 -7.85
N PRO A 169 -13.58 11.60 -7.57
CA PRO A 169 -14.28 12.74 -6.94
C PRO A 169 -15.50 13.27 -7.72
N SER A 170 -15.56 13.05 -9.03
CA SER A 170 -16.69 13.43 -9.88
C SER A 170 -17.84 12.42 -9.90
N ASP A 171 -17.66 11.22 -9.33
CA ASP A 171 -18.70 10.20 -9.28
C ASP A 171 -19.74 10.50 -8.20
N GLU A 172 -21.00 10.22 -8.48
CA GLU A 172 -22.12 10.45 -7.58
C GLU A 172 -22.10 9.50 -6.35
N SER A 173 -21.52 8.32 -6.50
CA SER A 173 -21.44 7.29 -5.46
C SER A 173 -20.37 6.25 -5.74
N PHE A 174 -20.05 5.42 -4.73
CA PHE A 174 -19.14 4.29 -4.88
C PHE A 174 -19.62 3.21 -5.87
N THR A 175 -20.91 3.19 -6.18
CA THR A 175 -21.49 2.24 -7.16
C THR A 175 -21.31 2.69 -8.61
N SER A 176 -20.94 3.95 -8.84
CA SER A 176 -20.71 4.53 -10.16
C SER A 176 -19.21 4.69 -10.44
N SER A 177 -18.41 3.67 -10.07
CA SER A 177 -16.95 3.72 -10.16
C SER A 177 -16.46 3.98 -11.58
N SER A 178 -15.85 5.13 -11.80
CA SER A 178 -15.31 5.59 -13.10
C SER A 178 -13.79 5.46 -13.19
N GLY A 179 -13.12 5.10 -12.10
CA GLY A 179 -11.66 5.02 -12.01
C GLY A 179 -11.14 3.60 -11.83
N LEU A 180 -9.92 3.40 -12.33
CA LEU A 180 -9.06 2.28 -11.96
C LEU A 180 -7.97 2.78 -11.02
N ARG A 181 -7.79 2.10 -9.88
CA ARG A 181 -6.73 2.39 -8.92
C ARG A 181 -5.67 1.31 -8.97
N MET A 182 -4.44 1.74 -9.18
CA MET A 182 -3.27 0.87 -9.23
C MET A 182 -2.27 1.27 -8.15
N GLY A 183 -1.50 0.30 -7.67
CA GLY A 183 -0.42 0.53 -6.72
C GLY A 183 0.89 -0.06 -7.26
N VAL A 184 1.97 0.71 -7.15
CA VAL A 184 3.29 0.30 -7.67
C VAL A 184 4.18 -0.39 -6.62
N ALA A 185 3.77 -0.43 -5.37
CA ALA A 185 4.59 -0.89 -4.24
C ALA A 185 5.07 -2.33 -4.40
N GLU A 186 4.19 -3.24 -4.82
CA GLU A 186 4.54 -4.66 -5.02
C GLU A 186 5.56 -4.83 -6.14
N MET A 187 5.31 -4.23 -7.31
CA MET A 187 6.21 -4.37 -8.45
C MET A 187 7.55 -3.64 -8.24
N THR A 188 7.57 -2.60 -7.39
CA THR A 188 8.83 -2.02 -6.90
C THR A 188 9.64 -3.05 -6.11
N ARG A 189 8.99 -3.87 -5.26
CA ARG A 189 9.67 -4.97 -4.57
C ARG A 189 10.16 -6.09 -5.51
N PHE A 190 9.55 -6.25 -6.68
CA PHE A 190 10.05 -7.13 -7.74
C PHE A 190 11.08 -6.45 -8.65
N GLY A 191 11.55 -5.25 -8.30
CA GLY A 191 12.67 -4.59 -8.95
C GLY A 191 12.33 -3.66 -10.10
N MET A 192 11.04 -3.42 -10.38
CA MET A 192 10.64 -2.41 -11.38
C MET A 192 11.09 -1.01 -10.98
N LYS A 193 11.55 -0.26 -11.96
CA LYS A 193 11.95 1.15 -11.86
C LYS A 193 11.14 2.01 -12.82
N GLU A 194 11.46 3.30 -12.86
CA GLU A 194 10.71 4.29 -13.60
C GLU A 194 10.57 3.96 -15.10
N GLU A 195 11.66 3.49 -15.73
CA GLU A 195 11.64 3.09 -17.13
C GLU A 195 10.76 1.86 -17.40
N ASP A 196 10.71 0.91 -16.47
CA ASP A 196 9.87 -0.28 -16.59
C ASP A 196 8.39 0.07 -16.46
N PHE A 197 8.04 0.99 -15.56
CA PHE A 197 6.69 1.50 -15.45
C PHE A 197 6.27 2.32 -16.67
N SER A 198 7.21 3.02 -17.29
CA SER A 198 6.95 3.74 -18.56
C SER A 198 6.69 2.76 -19.70
N GLU A 199 7.45 1.66 -19.81
CA GLU A 199 7.20 0.58 -20.77
C GLU A 199 5.86 -0.10 -20.52
N PHE A 200 5.54 -0.41 -19.24
CA PHE A 200 4.29 -1.05 -18.88
C PHE A 200 3.07 -0.15 -19.16
N ALA A 201 3.20 1.17 -19.06
CA ALA A 201 2.11 2.10 -19.35
C ALA A 201 1.59 1.94 -20.79
N ALA A 202 2.44 1.70 -21.77
CA ALA A 202 2.03 1.45 -23.16
C ALA A 202 1.22 0.13 -23.25
N ILE A 203 1.68 -0.94 -22.61
CA ILE A 203 0.97 -2.24 -22.58
C ILE A 203 -0.39 -2.09 -21.90
N PHE A 204 -0.42 -1.42 -20.76
CA PHE A 204 -1.63 -1.14 -19.98
C PHE A 204 -2.66 -0.32 -20.79
N THR A 205 -2.19 0.70 -21.48
CA THR A 205 -3.06 1.58 -22.27
C THR A 205 -3.72 0.83 -23.42
N GLU A 206 -3.00 -0.07 -24.09
CA GLU A 206 -3.56 -0.92 -25.14
C GLU A 206 -4.62 -1.88 -24.55
N ALA A 207 -4.39 -2.40 -23.35
CA ALA A 207 -5.38 -3.24 -22.67
C ALA A 207 -6.65 -2.46 -22.33
N VAL A 208 -6.52 -1.24 -21.80
CA VAL A 208 -7.67 -0.34 -21.51
C VAL A 208 -8.47 -0.01 -22.79
N ARG A 209 -7.79 0.01 -23.94
CA ARG A 209 -8.42 0.21 -25.27
C ARG A 209 -9.09 -1.07 -25.82
N GLY A 210 -9.11 -2.17 -25.04
CA GLY A 210 -9.76 -3.42 -25.38
C GLY A 210 -8.91 -4.42 -26.16
N ARG A 211 -7.58 -4.21 -26.25
CA ARG A 211 -6.68 -5.20 -26.82
C ARG A 211 -6.28 -6.25 -25.78
N ASN A 212 -6.38 -7.54 -26.14
CA ASN A 212 -5.79 -8.57 -25.29
C ASN A 212 -4.26 -8.51 -25.38
N VAL A 213 -3.63 -8.30 -24.24
CA VAL A 213 -2.17 -8.15 -24.10
C VAL A 213 -1.54 -9.22 -23.22
N GLY A 214 -2.23 -10.33 -22.97
CA GLY A 214 -1.79 -11.37 -22.03
C GLY A 214 -0.37 -11.90 -22.30
N ASP A 215 -0.01 -12.11 -23.57
CA ASP A 215 1.32 -12.55 -23.96
C ASP A 215 2.40 -11.49 -23.72
N GLU A 216 2.09 -10.21 -23.94
CA GLU A 216 2.98 -9.09 -23.65
C GLU A 216 3.21 -8.95 -22.15
N VAL A 217 2.16 -9.04 -21.35
CA VAL A 217 2.23 -9.01 -19.89
C VAL A 217 3.06 -10.17 -19.36
N ALA A 218 2.88 -11.39 -19.90
CA ALA A 218 3.65 -12.56 -19.48
C ALA A 218 5.15 -12.35 -19.74
N ARG A 219 5.54 -11.94 -20.96
CA ARG A 219 6.93 -11.65 -21.32
C ARG A 219 7.53 -10.51 -20.49
N PHE A 220 6.74 -9.45 -20.27
CA PHE A 220 7.18 -8.34 -19.43
C PHE A 220 7.43 -8.80 -17.99
N ARG A 221 6.53 -9.59 -17.42
CA ARG A 221 6.61 -10.06 -16.03
C ARG A 221 7.77 -11.04 -15.78
N GLU A 222 8.22 -11.78 -16.80
CA GLU A 222 9.38 -12.69 -16.70
C GLU A 222 10.67 -11.99 -16.22
N ARG A 223 10.80 -10.70 -16.45
CA ARG A 223 11.96 -9.90 -16.01
C ARG A 223 11.98 -9.64 -14.50
N PHE A 224 10.85 -9.78 -13.82
CA PHE A 224 10.64 -9.34 -12.45
C PHE A 224 10.20 -10.49 -11.55
N GLN A 225 11.10 -11.47 -11.33
CA GLN A 225 10.83 -12.68 -10.55
C GLN A 225 11.49 -12.68 -9.17
N THR A 226 12.46 -11.79 -8.94
CA THR A 226 13.24 -11.72 -7.70
C THR A 226 12.72 -10.63 -6.79
N LEU A 227 12.53 -10.95 -5.51
CA LEU A 227 12.20 -9.94 -4.50
C LEU A 227 13.44 -9.12 -4.14
N HIS A 228 13.25 -7.82 -4.04
CA HIS A 228 14.20 -6.84 -3.52
C HIS A 228 13.70 -6.23 -2.21
N PHE A 229 14.55 -5.46 -1.55
CA PHE A 229 14.22 -4.81 -0.26
C PHE A 229 13.79 -5.81 0.82
N CYS A 230 14.40 -6.99 0.81
CA CYS A 230 14.27 -8.04 1.80
C CYS A 230 15.65 -8.58 2.17
N PHE A 231 15.75 -9.23 3.32
CA PHE A 231 16.97 -9.93 3.68
C PHE A 231 17.14 -11.14 2.78
N ASP A 232 18.39 -11.38 2.36
CA ASP A 232 18.73 -12.60 1.64
C ASP A 232 18.44 -13.81 2.55
N ALA A 233 17.53 -14.65 2.11
CA ALA A 233 17.23 -15.90 2.78
C ALA A 233 17.67 -17.05 1.87
N ASP A 234 18.55 -17.88 2.36
CA ASP A 234 18.78 -19.20 1.74
C ASP A 234 17.59 -20.11 2.09
N TYR A 235 16.48 -19.92 1.36
CA TYR A 235 15.26 -20.69 1.53
C TYR A 235 15.46 -22.19 1.55
N PRO A 236 16.32 -22.80 0.68
CA PRO A 236 16.61 -24.22 0.73
C PRO A 236 17.23 -24.67 2.06
N GLU A 237 18.14 -23.90 2.64
CA GLU A 237 18.74 -24.22 3.94
C GLU A 237 17.72 -24.14 5.05
N TYR A 238 16.87 -23.11 5.09
CA TYR A 238 15.79 -22.99 6.07
C TYR A 238 14.78 -24.14 5.96
N LEU A 239 14.36 -24.50 4.76
CA LEU A 239 13.43 -25.62 4.56
C LEU A 239 14.04 -26.94 4.97
N ASN A 240 15.33 -27.18 4.71
CA ASN A 240 16.05 -28.36 5.17
C ASN A 240 16.14 -28.41 6.69
N ASN A 241 16.41 -27.30 7.33
CA ASN A 241 16.43 -27.19 8.79
C ASN A 241 15.04 -27.43 9.41
N LEU A 242 13.96 -26.93 8.79
CA LEU A 242 12.59 -27.16 9.22
C LEU A 242 12.16 -28.63 9.03
N SER A 243 12.59 -29.29 7.95
CA SER A 243 12.28 -30.71 7.71
C SER A 243 12.93 -31.65 8.73
N GLY A 244 14.00 -31.22 9.40
CA GLY A 244 14.62 -31.91 10.52
C GLY A 244 13.91 -31.75 11.87
N LEU A 245 12.94 -30.82 11.97
CA LEU A 245 12.12 -30.65 13.15
C LEU A 245 10.92 -31.59 13.07
N ASN A 246 10.92 -32.65 13.88
CA ASN A 246 9.72 -33.45 14.11
C ASN A 246 8.69 -32.56 14.81
N LEU A 247 7.83 -31.89 14.04
CA LEU A 247 6.73 -31.04 14.53
C LEU A 247 5.44 -31.85 14.75
N VAL A 248 5.53 -33.05 15.32
CA VAL A 248 4.38 -33.86 15.73
C VAL A 248 4.54 -34.23 17.20
#